data_78e8307d8d9e3c84cff0273773b0185e
#
_entry.id   78e8307d8d9e3c84cff0273773b0185e
#
_cell.length_a   1.000
_cell.length_b   1.000
_cell.length_c   1.000
_cell.angle_alpha   90.00
_cell.angle_beta   90.00
_cell.angle_gamma   90.00
#
_symmetry.space_group_name_H-M   'P 1'
#
loop_
_entity.id
_entity.type
_entity.pdbx_description
1 polymer ?
#
loop_
_entity_poly.entity_id
_entity_poly.type
_entity_poly.pdbx_seq_one_letter_code
_entity_poly.pdbx_strand_id
1 'polypeptide(L)'
;MEQQTGEWVRAAALAEVRRRRRLAVTVEGRRIALFLVGDDVYALDDVCVHKQRSLSKGAVLNGRVICPGHQWVFDPETGEIEGRDECQPSHAVRVDDGDVYVDPRPRILSEEHPS
;
A
#
# COMPACT_ATOMS: atom_id res chain seq x y z
N MET A 1 1.80 -13.93 -19.04
CA MET A 1 1.55 -13.82 -18.94
C MET A 1 0.87 -13.53 -18.31
N GLU A 2 0.83 -13.52 -18.23
CA GLU A 2 0.33 -13.31 -17.89
C GLU A 2 -0.17 -12.90 -17.09
N GLN A 3 -0.16 -12.82 -16.64
CA GLN A 3 -0.52 -12.60 -15.93
C GLN A 3 -0.90 -11.58 -15.49
N GLN A 4 -0.85 -11.08 -15.19
CA GLN A 4 -1.12 -10.18 -14.77
C GLN A 4 -1.72 -9.44 -15.24
N THR A 5 -1.99 -9.53 -15.40
CA THR A 5 -2.29 -8.92 -15.95
C THR A 5 -3.24 -8.26 -15.83
N GLY A 6 -3.43 -7.84 -15.69
CA GLY A 6 -4.26 -7.14 -15.84
C GLY A 6 -5.17 -6.58 -15.12
N GLU A 7 -5.11 -6.52 -14.07
CA GLU A 7 -6.11 -6.06 -13.23
C GLU A 7 -5.87 -4.67 -12.73
N TRP A 8 -5.29 -3.80 -13.51
CA TRP A 8 -5.04 -2.45 -13.07
C TRP A 8 -6.35 -1.68 -12.96
N VAL A 9 -6.65 -1.18 -11.79
CA VAL A 9 -7.85 -0.43 -11.53
C VAL A 9 -7.47 0.96 -11.10
N ARG A 10 -8.09 1.99 -11.66
CA ARG A 10 -7.78 3.35 -11.31
C ARG A 10 -8.17 3.61 -9.87
N ALA A 11 -7.27 4.09 -9.07
CA ALA A 11 -7.51 4.32 -7.65
C ALA A 11 -7.66 5.80 -7.33
N ALA A 12 -6.89 6.68 -7.93
CA ALA A 12 -6.93 8.09 -7.59
C ALA A 12 -6.16 8.90 -8.63
N ALA A 13 -6.33 10.20 -8.62
CA ALA A 13 -5.50 11.07 -9.42
C ALA A 13 -4.16 11.25 -8.73
N LEU A 14 -3.08 11.26 -9.48
CA LEU A 14 -1.75 11.42 -8.90
C LEU A 14 -1.66 12.77 -8.17
N ALA A 15 -2.29 13.82 -8.70
CA ALA A 15 -2.26 15.12 -8.05
C ALA A 15 -2.87 15.06 -6.66
N GLU A 16 -3.90 14.24 -6.48
CA GLU A 16 -4.54 14.12 -5.18
C GLU A 16 -3.61 13.38 -4.22
N VAL A 17 -2.95 12.34 -4.67
CA VAL A 17 -2.03 11.58 -3.82
C VAL A 17 -0.86 12.50 -3.41
N ARG A 18 -0.39 13.34 -4.33
CA ARG A 18 0.69 14.26 -4.00
C ARG A 18 0.24 15.32 -3.00
N ARG A 19 -0.99 15.80 -3.12
CA ARG A 19 -1.46 16.81 -2.21
C ARG A 19 -1.72 16.26 -0.83
N ARG A 20 -2.30 15.08 -0.75
CA ARG A 20 -2.69 14.53 0.53
C ARG A 20 -1.61 13.70 1.18
N ARG A 21 -0.68 13.19 0.40
CA ARG A 21 0.41 12.37 0.85
C ARG A 21 0.02 10.99 1.30
N ARG A 22 -1.15 10.78 1.81
CA ARG A 22 -1.68 9.47 2.13
C ARG A 22 -3.17 9.53 2.03
N LEU A 23 -3.77 8.49 1.54
CA LEU A 23 -5.21 8.48 1.37
C LEU A 23 -5.74 7.07 1.26
N ALA A 24 -6.95 6.83 1.75
CA ALA A 24 -7.60 5.54 1.62
C ALA A 24 -8.52 5.56 0.42
N VAL A 25 -8.51 4.49 -0.35
CA VAL A 25 -9.41 4.32 -1.48
C VAL A 25 -10.02 2.95 -1.38
N THR A 26 -11.17 2.74 -2.02
CA THR A 26 -11.76 1.42 -2.10
C THR A 26 -11.72 0.97 -3.55
N VAL A 27 -11.08 -0.16 -3.80
CA VAL A 27 -10.93 -0.68 -5.13
C VAL A 27 -11.48 -2.09 -5.12
N GLU A 28 -12.56 -2.30 -5.84
CA GLU A 28 -13.21 -3.61 -5.92
C GLU A 28 -13.54 -4.17 -4.55
N GLY A 29 -14.05 -3.32 -3.68
CA GLY A 29 -14.46 -3.71 -2.36
C GLY A 29 -13.35 -3.81 -1.34
N ARG A 30 -12.10 -3.55 -1.77
CA ARG A 30 -10.96 -3.67 -0.86
C ARG A 30 -10.45 -2.29 -0.50
N ARG A 31 -10.26 -2.05 0.78
CA ARG A 31 -9.79 -0.77 1.23
C ARG A 31 -8.27 -0.74 1.15
N ILE A 32 -7.74 0.20 0.40
CA ILE A 32 -6.31 0.28 0.14
C ILE A 32 -5.82 1.66 0.54
N ALA A 33 -4.69 1.72 1.23
CA ALA A 33 -4.06 2.97 1.59
C ALA A 33 -2.97 3.28 0.57
N LEU A 34 -2.99 4.49 0.03
CA LEU A 34 -1.95 4.95 -0.88
C LEU A 34 -1.05 5.92 -0.13
N PHE A 35 0.25 5.77 -0.32
CA PHE A 35 1.23 6.61 0.36
C PHE A 35 2.20 7.20 -0.65
N LEU A 36 2.50 8.49 -0.53
CA LEU A 36 3.52 9.10 -1.33
C LEU A 36 4.81 9.13 -0.51
N VAL A 37 5.85 8.50 -1.01
CA VAL A 37 7.13 8.48 -0.34
C VAL A 37 8.16 8.97 -1.36
N GLY A 38 8.71 10.16 -1.13
CA GLY A 38 9.53 10.80 -2.12
C GLY A 38 8.69 11.10 -3.35
N ASP A 39 9.05 10.55 -4.48
CA ASP A 39 8.27 10.75 -5.67
C ASP A 39 7.49 9.51 -6.07
N ASP A 40 7.50 8.50 -5.25
CA ASP A 40 6.87 7.22 -5.57
C ASP A 40 5.60 6.99 -4.78
N VAL A 41 4.68 6.28 -5.38
CA VAL A 41 3.42 5.93 -4.73
C VAL A 41 3.42 4.45 -4.42
N TYR A 42 3.05 4.12 -3.19
CA TYR A 42 2.98 2.74 -2.74
C TYR A 42 1.58 2.45 -2.20
N ALA A 43 1.19 1.21 -2.20
CA ALA A 43 -0.14 0.80 -1.76
C ALA A 43 -0.07 -0.39 -0.83
N LEU A 44 -0.72 -0.28 0.31
CA LEU A 44 -0.87 -1.37 1.27
C LEU A 44 -2.35 -1.51 1.58
N ASP A 45 -2.76 -2.67 2.07
CA ASP A 45 -4.12 -2.77 2.59
C ASP A 45 -4.24 -1.73 3.68
N ASP A 46 -5.35 -1.02 3.72
CA ASP A 46 -5.53 0.04 4.69
C ASP A 46 -5.73 -0.48 6.11
N VAL A 47 -6.33 -1.62 6.26
CA VAL A 47 -6.60 -2.16 7.58
C VAL A 47 -5.38 -2.91 8.08
N CYS A 48 -4.79 -2.42 9.17
CA CYS A 48 -3.58 -3.01 9.75
C CYS A 48 -3.87 -4.45 10.17
N VAL A 49 -2.99 -5.37 9.80
CA VAL A 49 -3.17 -6.79 10.09
C VAL A 49 -3.26 -7.09 11.57
N HIS A 50 -2.72 -6.22 12.41
CA HIS A 50 -2.67 -6.53 13.83
C HIS A 50 -3.78 -5.88 14.60
N LYS A 51 -4.11 -4.64 14.37
CA LYS A 51 -5.07 -3.95 15.18
C LYS A 51 -6.26 -3.40 14.43
N GLN A 52 -6.36 -3.69 13.18
CA GLN A 52 -7.48 -3.22 12.38
C GLN A 52 -7.63 -1.70 12.37
N ARG A 53 -6.52 -0.99 12.48
CA ARG A 53 -6.56 0.44 12.37
C ARG A 53 -6.23 0.82 10.94
N SER A 54 -6.67 2.00 10.53
CA SER A 54 -6.49 2.45 9.17
C SER A 54 -5.09 3.01 8.99
N LEU A 55 -4.26 2.37 8.19
CA LEU A 55 -2.90 2.82 7.96
C LEU A 55 -2.85 4.18 7.29
N SER A 56 -3.89 4.54 6.52
CA SER A 56 -3.92 5.83 5.88
C SER A 56 -4.05 6.96 6.89
N LYS A 57 -4.37 6.65 8.16
CA LYS A 57 -4.44 7.65 9.20
C LYS A 57 -3.15 7.71 10.00
N GLY A 58 -2.18 6.92 9.66
CA GLY A 58 -0.89 6.94 10.35
C GLY A 58 0.02 8.01 9.77
N ALA A 59 1.31 7.84 9.91
CA ALA A 59 2.28 8.82 9.45
C ALA A 59 3.28 8.18 8.51
N VAL A 60 3.90 8.98 7.68
CA VAL A 60 5.01 8.51 6.86
C VAL A 60 6.24 9.28 7.35
N LEU A 61 7.21 8.52 7.87
CA LEU A 61 8.41 9.12 8.40
C LEU A 61 9.62 8.35 7.91
N ASN A 62 10.61 9.06 7.40
CA ASN A 62 11.83 8.44 6.94
C ASN A 62 11.60 7.28 5.96
N GLY A 63 10.63 7.45 5.09
CA GLY A 63 10.32 6.43 4.10
C GLY A 63 9.56 5.23 4.63
N ARG A 64 9.05 5.29 5.85
CA ARG A 64 8.30 4.19 6.45
C ARG A 64 6.92 4.64 6.84
N VAL A 65 5.99 3.72 6.91
CA VAL A 65 4.62 3.98 7.34
C VAL A 65 4.48 3.56 8.79
N ILE A 66 3.95 4.43 9.63
CA ILE A 66 3.78 4.17 11.04
C ILE A 66 2.30 4.00 11.32
N CYS A 67 1.92 2.87 11.88
CA CYS A 67 0.53 2.58 12.20
C CYS A 67 0.04 3.50 13.31
N PRO A 68 -1.14 4.06 13.20
CA PRO A 68 -1.62 4.94 14.26
C PRO A 68 -1.87 4.12 15.51
N GLY A 69 -1.45 4.64 16.60
CA GLY A 69 -1.81 4.08 17.89
C GLY A 69 -0.83 3.12 18.51
N HIS A 70 0.04 2.44 17.76
CA HIS A 70 0.96 1.57 18.43
C HIS A 70 2.28 1.47 17.71
N GLN A 71 2.60 2.37 16.87
CA GLN A 71 3.94 2.55 16.40
C GLN A 71 4.59 1.38 15.69
N TRP A 72 3.82 0.55 15.05
CA TRP A 72 4.38 -0.46 14.18
C TRP A 72 4.87 0.22 12.93
N VAL A 73 6.02 -0.19 12.43
CA VAL A 73 6.70 0.44 11.32
C VAL A 73 6.68 -0.50 10.14
N PHE A 74 6.12 -0.03 9.02
CA PHE A 74 5.94 -0.84 7.84
C PHE A 74 6.77 -0.32 6.68
N ASP A 75 7.28 -1.23 5.88
CA ASP A 75 7.90 -0.89 4.62
C ASP A 75 6.78 -0.64 3.62
N PRO A 76 6.67 0.55 3.03
CA PRO A 76 5.54 0.83 2.14
C PRO A 76 5.55 0.03 0.85
N GLU A 77 6.69 -0.48 0.44
CA GLU A 77 6.75 -1.24 -0.78
C GLU A 77 6.42 -2.69 -0.56
N THR A 78 6.91 -3.29 0.49
CA THR A 78 6.75 -4.72 0.70
C THR A 78 5.73 -5.08 1.73
N GLY A 79 5.38 -4.13 2.62
CA GLY A 79 4.48 -4.40 3.73
C GLY A 79 5.17 -5.08 4.91
N GLU A 80 6.49 -5.26 4.84
CA GLU A 80 7.20 -5.89 5.95
C GLU A 80 7.14 -5.01 7.17
N ILE A 81 7.03 -5.61 8.33
CA ILE A 81 6.88 -4.90 9.60
C ILE A 81 8.15 -5.11 10.38
N GLU A 82 8.77 -4.03 10.84
CA GLU A 82 10.02 -4.11 11.57
C GLU A 82 9.89 -4.95 12.81
N GLY A 83 10.79 -5.88 12.96
CA GLY A 83 10.81 -6.72 14.15
C GLY A 83 9.76 -7.81 14.18
N ARG A 84 9.04 -8.04 13.08
CA ARG A 84 7.99 -9.04 13.07
C ARG A 84 8.05 -9.89 11.84
N ASP A 85 7.47 -11.07 11.94
CA ASP A 85 7.43 -11.97 10.81
C ASP A 85 6.21 -11.71 9.94
N GLU A 86 5.23 -10.97 10.41
CA GLU A 86 4.03 -10.71 9.65
C GLU A 86 4.28 -9.65 8.61
N CYS A 87 3.52 -9.64 7.56
CA CYS A 87 3.58 -8.61 6.55
C CYS A 87 2.20 -8.06 6.30
N GLN A 88 2.11 -6.79 6.07
CA GLN A 88 0.87 -6.18 5.63
C GLN A 88 0.72 -6.45 4.14
N PRO A 89 -0.45 -6.85 3.65
CA PRO A 89 -0.60 -7.06 2.23
C PRO A 89 -0.28 -5.81 1.44
N SER A 90 0.57 -5.93 0.44
CA SER A 90 0.95 -4.82 -0.41
C SER A 90 0.40 -5.01 -1.81
N HIS A 91 0.27 -3.94 -2.56
CA HIS A 91 -0.31 -3.99 -3.88
C HIS A 91 0.61 -3.34 -4.89
N ALA A 92 0.63 -3.84 -6.09
CA ALA A 92 1.37 -3.23 -7.16
C ALA A 92 0.73 -1.92 -7.56
N VAL A 93 1.53 -0.92 -7.88
CA VAL A 93 1.06 0.40 -8.26
C VAL A 93 1.63 0.77 -9.60
N ARG A 94 0.82 1.41 -10.43
CA ARG A 94 1.27 1.90 -11.70
C ARG A 94 0.76 3.33 -11.83
N VAL A 95 1.61 4.25 -12.24
CA VAL A 95 1.20 5.62 -12.48
C VAL A 95 1.27 5.85 -13.99
N ASP A 96 0.17 6.29 -14.57
CA ASP A 96 0.12 6.49 -16.00
C ASP A 96 -0.77 7.68 -16.31
N ASP A 97 -0.25 8.62 -17.06
CA ASP A 97 -1.02 9.75 -17.54
C ASP A 97 -1.73 10.51 -16.42
N GLY A 98 -1.08 10.70 -15.30
CA GLY A 98 -1.62 11.47 -14.20
C GLY A 98 -2.57 10.73 -13.29
N ASP A 99 -2.74 9.42 -13.50
CA ASP A 99 -3.60 8.62 -12.66
C ASP A 99 -2.82 7.51 -11.99
N VAL A 100 -3.27 7.13 -10.81
CA VAL A 100 -2.67 6.05 -10.04
C VAL A 100 -3.57 4.82 -10.16
N TYR A 101 -2.99 3.72 -10.57
CA TYR A 101 -3.70 2.46 -10.72
C TYR A 101 -3.11 1.46 -9.75
N VAL A 102 -3.93 0.60 -9.20
CA VAL A 102 -3.45 -0.46 -8.32
C VAL A 102 -3.99 -1.80 -8.80
N ASP A 103 -3.31 -2.85 -8.45
CA ASP A 103 -3.81 -4.20 -8.65
C ASP A 103 -4.49 -4.55 -7.33
N PRO A 104 -5.79 -4.80 -7.30
CA PRO A 104 -6.49 -5.08 -6.05
C PRO A 104 -6.08 -6.41 -5.41
N ARG A 105 -5.40 -7.27 -6.15
CA ARG A 105 -4.93 -8.51 -5.58
C ARG A 105 -3.62 -8.25 -4.86
N PRO A 106 -3.52 -8.60 -3.59
CA PRO A 106 -2.28 -8.30 -2.85
C PRO A 106 -1.13 -9.15 -3.37
N ARG A 107 0.07 -8.60 -3.30
CA ARG A 107 1.25 -9.36 -3.64
C ARG A 107 1.59 -10.23 -2.45
N ILE A 108 2.00 -11.46 -2.68
CA ILE A 108 2.30 -12.34 -1.60
C ILE A 108 3.77 -12.57 -1.59
N LEU A 109 4.48 -11.63 -0.99
CA LEU A 109 5.89 -11.67 -1.01
C LEU A 109 6.50 -12.74 -0.17
N SER A 110 5.85 -13.04 0.93
CA SER A 110 6.42 -14.01 1.86
C SER A 110 6.43 -15.40 1.29
N GLU A 111 5.69 -15.72 0.23
CA GLU A 111 5.67 -16.96 -0.26
C GLU A 111 6.62 -17.16 -1.26
N GLU A 112 7.37 -16.21 -1.61
CA GLU A 112 8.16 -16.38 -2.54
C GLU A 112 9.16 -17.26 -2.26
N HIS A 113 9.50 -17.53 -1.24
CA HIS A 113 10.45 -18.34 -1.06
C HIS A 113 9.99 -19.52 -0.88
N PRO A 114 10.19 -20.09 -1.28
CA PRO A 114 9.70 -21.08 -1.27
C PRO A 114 10.16 -21.98 -0.91
N SER A 115 10.17 -22.06 -0.85
CA SER A 115 10.34 -22.85 -0.50
C SER A 115 10.67 -23.42 -0.64
#